data_aabc3b05e48e16b62324390d214cb9cd
#
_entry.id   aabc3b05e48e16b62324390d214cb9cd
#
_cell.length_a   1.000
_cell.length_b   1.000
_cell.length_c   1.000
_cell.angle_alpha   90.00
_cell.angle_beta   90.00
_cell.angle_gamma   90.00
#
_symmetry.space_group_name_H-M   'P 1'
#
loop_
_entity.id
_entity.type
_entity.pdbx_description
1 polymer ?
#
loop_
_entity_poly.entity_id
_entity_poly.type
_entity_poly.pdbx_seq_one_letter_code
_entity_poly.pdbx_strand_id
1 'polypeptide(L)'
;MNQDMIGVNVQLIGHEYRFACPPDERDELLEAARGLDERMQEIRDQGGKLLSLEAVAVMAALNLSHELLRQQRQAMATEAISNVQVQDLLQKLDAFLHEPAL
;
A
#
# COMPACT_ATOMS: atom_id res chain seq x y z
N MET A 1 -7.47 -12.46 -24.70
CA MET A 1 -6.53 -11.70 -25.51
C MET A 1 -5.31 -11.40 -24.67
N ASN A 2 -4.16 -11.85 -25.12
CA ASN A 2 -2.95 -11.69 -24.33
C ASN A 2 -2.39 -10.29 -24.52
N GLN A 3 -2.25 -9.54 -23.43
CA GLN A 3 -1.45 -8.34 -23.46
C GLN A 3 0.02 -8.74 -23.60
N ASP A 4 0.70 -8.09 -24.50
CA ASP A 4 2.13 -8.32 -24.65
C ASP A 4 2.83 -7.80 -23.40
N MET A 5 3.55 -8.68 -22.73
CA MET A 5 4.35 -8.31 -21.57
C MET A 5 5.65 -7.67 -22.03
N ILE A 6 6.07 -6.66 -21.32
CA ILE A 6 7.38 -6.03 -21.54
C ILE A 6 8.32 -6.37 -20.40
N GLY A 7 9.63 -6.35 -20.69
CA GLY A 7 10.65 -6.51 -19.66
C GLY A 7 10.97 -5.16 -19.02
N VAL A 8 11.03 -5.14 -17.70
CA VAL A 8 11.38 -3.94 -16.93
C VAL A 8 12.54 -4.28 -16.00
N ASN A 9 13.58 -3.49 -16.05
CA ASN A 9 14.74 -3.65 -15.18
C ASN A 9 14.56 -2.78 -13.94
N VAL A 10 14.72 -3.39 -12.77
CA VAL A 10 14.68 -2.69 -11.48
C VAL A 10 15.97 -2.92 -10.74
N GLN A 11 16.41 -1.93 -9.97
CA GLN A 11 17.59 -2.06 -9.13
C GLN A 11 17.21 -2.03 -7.67
N LEU A 12 17.68 -3.04 -6.94
CA LEU A 12 17.45 -3.16 -5.50
C LEU A 12 18.80 -3.38 -4.83
N ILE A 13 19.26 -2.40 -4.06
CA ILE A 13 20.57 -2.38 -3.38
C ILE A 13 21.70 -2.74 -4.36
N GLY A 14 21.73 -2.04 -5.50
CA GLY A 14 22.77 -2.24 -6.49
C GLY A 14 22.69 -3.50 -7.33
N HIS A 15 21.70 -4.35 -7.10
CA HIS A 15 21.45 -5.56 -7.89
C HIS A 15 20.35 -5.30 -8.90
N GLU A 16 20.56 -5.73 -10.12
CA GLU A 16 19.59 -5.55 -11.20
C GLU A 16 18.73 -6.80 -11.35
N TYR A 17 17.42 -6.59 -11.44
CA TYR A 17 16.42 -7.64 -11.64
C TYR A 17 15.54 -7.27 -12.83
N ARG A 18 15.14 -8.27 -13.57
CA ARG A 18 14.24 -8.06 -14.71
C ARG A 18 12.92 -8.74 -14.46
N PHE A 19 11.84 -7.98 -14.61
CA PHE A 19 10.49 -8.48 -14.44
C PHE A 19 9.68 -8.23 -15.69
N ALA A 20 8.69 -9.09 -15.94
CA ALA A 20 7.73 -8.90 -16.99
C ALA A 20 6.46 -8.26 -16.42
N CYS A 21 5.94 -7.27 -17.10
CA CYS A 21 4.68 -6.64 -16.70
C CYS A 21 3.93 -6.12 -17.93
N PRO A 22 2.61 -5.89 -17.83
CA PRO A 22 1.88 -5.20 -18.89
C PRO A 22 2.45 -3.78 -19.06
N PRO A 23 2.46 -3.25 -20.30
CA PRO A 23 3.04 -1.92 -20.55
C PRO A 23 2.42 -0.79 -19.75
N ASP A 24 1.14 -0.87 -19.43
CA ASP A 24 0.42 0.15 -18.67
C ASP A 24 0.74 0.12 -17.16
N GLU A 25 1.41 -0.93 -16.68
CA GLU A 25 1.82 -1.05 -15.28
C GLU A 25 3.30 -0.74 -15.07
N ARG A 26 4.02 -0.40 -16.13
CA ARG A 26 5.47 -0.17 -16.08
C ARG A 26 5.84 0.93 -15.08
N ASP A 27 5.16 2.07 -15.15
CA ASP A 27 5.51 3.21 -14.32
C ASP A 27 5.22 2.94 -12.84
N GLU A 28 4.12 2.25 -12.54
CA GLU A 28 3.79 1.82 -11.19
C GLU A 28 4.83 0.85 -10.64
N LEU A 29 5.28 -0.10 -11.47
CA LEU A 29 6.29 -1.07 -11.06
C LEU A 29 7.61 -0.38 -10.76
N LEU A 30 8.02 0.58 -11.57
CA LEU A 30 9.26 1.34 -11.34
C LEU A 30 9.17 2.19 -10.07
N GLU A 31 8.04 2.78 -9.81
CA GLU A 31 7.81 3.55 -8.58
C GLU A 31 7.84 2.64 -7.36
N ALA A 32 7.18 1.49 -7.44
CA ALA A 32 7.21 0.49 -6.36
C ALA A 32 8.63 0.00 -6.09
N ALA A 33 9.41 -0.24 -7.14
CA ALA A 33 10.79 -0.69 -7.02
C ALA A 33 11.66 0.35 -6.33
N ARG A 34 11.47 1.63 -6.63
CA ARG A 34 12.20 2.71 -5.93
C ARG A 34 11.86 2.75 -4.45
N GLY A 35 10.58 2.61 -4.11
CA GLY A 35 10.16 2.57 -2.72
C GLY A 35 10.74 1.38 -1.97
N LEU A 36 10.77 0.22 -2.62
CA LEU A 36 11.38 -0.97 -2.03
C LEU A 36 12.88 -0.81 -1.85
N ASP A 37 13.57 -0.26 -2.85
CA ASP A 37 15.01 -0.01 -2.77
C ASP A 37 15.35 0.90 -1.59
N GLU A 38 14.62 1.97 -1.40
CA GLU A 38 14.79 2.88 -0.27
C GLU A 38 14.62 2.17 1.08
N ARG A 39 13.58 1.34 1.20
CA ARG A 39 13.33 0.55 2.40
C ARG A 39 14.49 -0.40 2.69
N MET A 40 14.95 -1.11 1.66
CA MET A 40 16.04 -2.05 1.79
C MET A 40 17.33 -1.35 2.19
N GLN A 41 17.60 -0.18 1.64
CA GLN A 41 18.77 0.62 2.02
C GLN A 41 18.69 1.07 3.49
N GLU A 42 17.55 1.53 3.94
CA GLU A 42 17.34 1.92 5.33
C GLU A 42 17.60 0.75 6.29
N ILE A 43 17.08 -0.42 5.97
CA ILE A 43 17.26 -1.62 6.79
C ILE A 43 18.74 -2.00 6.84
N ARG A 44 19.42 -1.98 5.70
CA ARG A 44 20.83 -2.29 5.62
C ARG A 44 21.66 -1.32 6.43
N ASP A 45 21.35 -0.04 6.35
CA ASP A 45 22.08 1.02 7.06
C ASP A 45 21.91 0.89 8.58
N GLN A 46 20.75 0.49 9.05
CA GLN A 46 20.46 0.28 10.47
C GLN A 46 21.03 -1.03 10.99
N GLY A 47 20.95 -2.10 10.18
CA GLY A 47 21.39 -3.44 10.59
C GLY A 47 22.86 -3.73 10.36
N GLY A 48 23.57 -2.85 9.65
CA GLY A 48 24.98 -3.01 9.34
C GLY A 48 25.25 -3.98 8.20
N LYS A 49 26.54 -4.12 7.90
CA LYS A 49 27.02 -4.94 6.76
C LYS A 49 26.87 -6.43 6.97
N LEU A 50 26.44 -6.85 8.16
CA LEU A 50 26.29 -8.27 8.50
C LEU A 50 25.00 -8.88 7.96
N LEU A 51 24.05 -8.06 7.52
CA LEU A 51 22.81 -8.55 6.96
C LEU A 51 23.01 -8.97 5.50
N SER A 52 22.58 -10.21 5.20
CA SER A 52 22.58 -10.69 3.81
C SER A 52 21.51 -9.96 3.00
N LEU A 53 21.65 -9.97 1.69
CA LEU A 53 20.63 -9.42 0.78
C LEU A 53 19.27 -10.09 1.02
N GLU A 54 19.27 -11.41 1.20
CA GLU A 54 18.05 -12.17 1.50
C GLU A 54 17.39 -11.68 2.79
N ALA A 55 18.18 -11.50 3.86
CA ALA A 55 17.66 -11.03 5.14
C ALA A 55 17.06 -9.62 5.00
N VAL A 56 17.73 -8.72 4.30
CA VAL A 56 17.23 -7.37 4.06
C VAL A 56 15.92 -7.41 3.28
N ALA A 57 15.85 -8.24 2.25
CA ALA A 57 14.63 -8.36 1.43
C ALA A 57 13.45 -8.91 2.25
N VAL A 58 13.69 -9.92 3.07
CA VAL A 58 12.64 -10.50 3.93
C VAL A 58 12.16 -9.47 4.95
N MET A 59 13.08 -8.74 5.57
CA MET A 59 12.73 -7.70 6.54
C MET A 59 11.95 -6.58 5.88
N ALA A 60 12.35 -6.15 4.68
CA ALA A 60 11.62 -5.14 3.93
C ALA A 60 10.21 -5.61 3.55
N ALA A 61 10.10 -6.84 3.08
CA ALA A 61 8.81 -7.43 2.72
C ALA A 61 7.88 -7.50 3.91
N LEU A 62 8.38 -7.95 5.06
CA LEU A 62 7.59 -8.04 6.29
C LEU A 62 7.16 -6.64 6.77
N ASN A 63 8.07 -5.68 6.72
CA ASN A 63 7.79 -4.29 7.09
C ASN A 63 6.69 -3.69 6.21
N LEU A 64 6.80 -3.84 4.90
CA LEU A 64 5.82 -3.33 3.96
C LEU A 64 4.48 -4.04 4.07
N SER A 65 4.49 -5.35 4.30
CA SER A 65 3.26 -6.12 4.52
C SER A 65 2.54 -5.67 5.80
N HIS A 66 3.29 -5.41 6.85
CA HIS A 66 2.74 -4.89 8.10
C HIS A 66 2.14 -3.49 7.91
N GLU A 67 2.85 -2.63 7.20
CA GLU A 67 2.38 -1.29 6.88
C GLU A 67 1.08 -1.33 6.06
N LEU A 68 1.02 -2.20 5.06
CA LEU A 68 -0.17 -2.39 4.25
C LEU A 68 -1.35 -2.86 5.11
N LEU A 69 -1.12 -3.82 5.99
CA LEU A 69 -2.16 -4.32 6.89
C LEU A 69 -2.70 -3.20 7.78
N ARG A 70 -1.82 -2.38 8.32
CA ARG A 70 -2.22 -1.23 9.15
C ARG A 70 -3.06 -0.23 8.36
N GLN A 71 -2.64 0.10 7.15
CA GLN A 71 -3.38 1.02 6.28
C GLN A 71 -4.75 0.47 5.93
N GLN A 72 -4.86 -0.83 5.64
CA GLN A 72 -6.12 -1.48 5.35
C GLN A 72 -7.07 -1.41 6.56
N ARG A 73 -6.55 -1.66 7.76
CA ARG A 73 -7.34 -1.59 8.99
C ARG A 73 -7.80 -0.15 9.27
N GLN A 74 -6.94 0.83 9.05
CA GLN A 74 -7.31 2.24 9.20
C GLN A 74 -8.39 2.65 8.20
N ALA A 75 -8.27 2.23 6.97
CA ALA A 75 -9.27 2.52 5.94
C ALA A 75 -10.62 1.91 6.29
N MET A 76 -10.64 0.66 6.77
CA MET A 76 -11.87 0.01 7.20
C MET A 76 -12.49 0.69 8.41
N ALA A 77 -11.66 1.08 9.39
CA ALA A 77 -12.14 1.79 10.58
C ALA A 77 -12.72 3.15 10.22
N THR A 78 -12.05 3.90 9.34
CA THR A 78 -12.51 5.20 8.86
C THR A 78 -13.83 5.06 8.10
N GLU A 79 -13.96 4.06 7.25
CA GLU A 79 -15.18 3.79 6.51
C GLU A 79 -16.33 3.42 7.45
N ALA A 80 -16.06 2.58 8.45
CA ALA A 80 -17.07 2.20 9.43
C ALA A 80 -17.55 3.41 10.25
N ILE A 81 -16.63 4.27 10.68
CA ILE A 81 -16.98 5.50 11.42
C ILE A 81 -17.81 6.43 10.54
N SER A 82 -17.40 6.61 9.28
CA SER A 82 -18.09 7.46 8.32
C SER A 82 -19.53 6.95 8.08
N ASN A 83 -19.70 5.65 7.94
CA ASN A 83 -21.01 5.05 7.74
C ASN A 83 -21.92 5.25 8.97
N VAL A 84 -21.38 5.10 10.16
CA VAL A 84 -22.12 5.34 11.41
C VAL A 84 -22.54 6.80 11.49
N GLN A 85 -21.65 7.72 11.18
CA GLN A 85 -21.95 9.16 11.19
C GLN A 85 -23.04 9.51 10.18
N VAL A 86 -22.99 8.94 8.98
CA VAL A 86 -24.01 9.17 7.95
C VAL A 86 -25.35 8.65 8.40
N GLN A 87 -25.41 7.44 8.97
CA GLN A 87 -26.64 6.87 9.47
C GLN A 87 -27.24 7.72 10.59
N ASP A 88 -26.40 8.18 11.53
CA ASP A 88 -26.86 9.05 12.62
C ASP A 88 -27.43 10.36 12.08
N LEU A 89 -26.78 10.96 11.11
CA LEU A 89 -27.25 12.19 10.46
C LEU A 89 -28.58 11.96 9.75
N LEU A 90 -28.71 10.83 9.05
CA LEU A 90 -29.96 10.49 8.36
C LEU A 90 -31.11 10.31 9.35
N GLN A 91 -30.84 9.68 10.50
CA GLN A 91 -31.87 9.52 11.55
C GLN A 91 -32.31 10.86 12.11
N LYS A 92 -31.37 11.76 12.36
CA LYS A 92 -31.67 13.09 12.85
C LYS A 92 -32.50 13.89 11.84
N LEU A 93 -32.12 13.79 10.57
CA LEU A 93 -32.83 14.46 9.50
C LEU A 93 -34.26 13.91 9.35
N ASP A 94 -34.41 12.60 9.41
CA ASP A 94 -35.71 11.93 9.33
C ASP A 94 -36.63 12.35 10.49
N ALA A 95 -36.09 12.38 11.71
CA ALA A 95 -36.83 12.84 12.89
C ALA A 95 -37.29 14.29 12.73
N PHE A 96 -36.43 15.15 12.17
CA PHE A 96 -36.78 16.54 11.91
C PHE A 96 -37.90 16.67 10.89
N LEU A 97 -37.86 15.89 9.81
CA LEU A 97 -38.84 15.94 8.74
C LEU A 97 -40.20 15.33 9.16
N HIS A 98 -40.19 14.39 10.11
CA HIS A 98 -41.40 13.72 10.59
C HIS A 98 -41.92 14.31 11.90
N GLU A 99 -41.35 15.36 12.38
CA GLU A 99 -41.83 16.02 13.58
C GLU A 99 -43.20 16.66 13.27
N PRO A 100 -44.21 16.39 14.10
CA PRO A 100 -45.54 16.97 13.84
C PRO A 100 -45.47 18.48 13.93
N ALA A 101 -45.96 19.14 12.90
CA ALA A 101 -46.11 20.59 12.91
C ALA A 101 -47.26 20.91 13.85
N LEU A 102 -46.97 21.57 14.92
CA LEU A 102 -47.98 22.06 15.86
C LEU A 102 -48.48 23.41 15.43
#